data_8ff1bc816f60e8b6c8473dc68136aa1d
#
_entry.id   8ff1bc816f60e8b6c8473dc68136aa1d
#
_cell.length_a   1.000
_cell.length_b   1.000
_cell.length_c   1.000
_cell.angle_alpha   90.00
_cell.angle_beta   90.00
_cell.angle_gamma   90.00
#
_symmetry.space_group_name_H-M   'P 1'
#
loop_
_entity.id
_entity.type
_entity.pdbx_description
1 polymer ?
#
loop_
_entity_poly.entity_id
_entity_poly.type
_entity_poly.pdbx_seq_one_letter_code
_entity_poly.pdbx_strand_id
1 'polypeptide(L)'
;METEDIILGKAKYEDWRSIYRNVWSRPETAEYMVWKVTADEDGARERIQRTIAWQETHDAWLVYERGSGQAIGFAGVEEIEPHIYHETGIALGPAYVGKGYGKQILRLLMEYCVSLGGQEFYYSTRAGNLASRALAVSCGLTFQHSEQKTDRRSGKIYELEVYKRNLKNSGSGMLFF
;
A
#
# COMPACT_ATOMS: atom_id res chain seq x y z
N MET A 1 10.21 5.60 -7.24
CA MET A 1 10.72 5.78 -5.86
C MET A 1 11.38 4.48 -5.43
N GLU A 2 12.44 4.53 -4.63
CA GLU A 2 13.19 3.31 -4.32
C GLU A 2 13.96 3.39 -3.01
N THR A 3 14.28 2.23 -2.45
CA THR A 3 15.20 2.02 -1.34
C THR A 3 16.31 1.04 -1.77
N GLU A 4 17.12 0.58 -0.81
CA GLU A 4 18.09 -0.49 -1.07
C GLU A 4 17.42 -1.81 -1.49
N ASP A 5 16.25 -2.13 -0.93
CA ASP A 5 15.59 -3.44 -1.10
C ASP A 5 14.46 -3.44 -2.12
N ILE A 6 13.72 -2.31 -2.27
CA ILE A 6 12.50 -2.26 -3.06
C ILE A 6 12.42 -1.05 -3.99
N ILE A 7 11.61 -1.21 -5.04
CA ILE A 7 11.27 -0.14 -5.99
C ILE A 7 9.74 -0.03 -6.07
N LEU A 8 9.20 1.18 -5.95
CA LEU A 8 7.83 1.51 -6.34
C LEU A 8 7.84 2.00 -7.79
N GLY A 9 7.30 1.20 -8.69
CA GLY A 9 7.32 1.45 -10.14
C GLY A 9 5.95 1.25 -10.79
N LYS A 10 5.74 1.88 -11.94
CA LYS A 10 4.54 1.65 -12.74
C LYS A 10 4.54 0.24 -13.31
N ALA A 11 3.37 -0.37 -13.36
CA ALA A 11 3.19 -1.73 -13.85
C ALA A 11 3.49 -1.83 -15.34
N LYS A 12 4.08 -2.95 -15.75
CA LYS A 12 4.25 -3.36 -17.14
C LYS A 12 3.45 -4.63 -17.38
N TYR A 13 3.11 -4.91 -18.63
CA TYR A 13 2.30 -6.09 -18.93
C TYR A 13 2.95 -7.39 -18.43
N GLU A 14 4.27 -7.53 -18.59
CA GLU A 14 5.02 -8.73 -18.19
C GLU A 14 4.93 -9.04 -16.69
N ASP A 15 4.61 -8.05 -15.88
CA ASP A 15 4.51 -8.18 -14.42
C ASP A 15 3.35 -9.08 -13.98
N TRP A 16 2.36 -9.35 -14.87
CA TRP A 16 1.20 -10.15 -14.51
C TRP A 16 1.58 -11.50 -13.88
N ARG A 17 2.67 -12.14 -14.33
CA ARG A 17 3.12 -13.44 -13.81
C ARG A 17 3.59 -13.35 -12.37
N SER A 18 4.46 -12.39 -12.08
CA SER A 18 5.04 -12.24 -10.74
C SER A 18 4.01 -11.74 -9.75
N ILE A 19 3.22 -10.71 -10.09
CA ILE A 19 2.20 -10.16 -9.19
C ILE A 19 1.05 -11.14 -8.96
N TYR A 20 0.67 -11.94 -9.97
CA TYR A 20 -0.31 -13.02 -9.80
C TYR A 20 0.18 -14.05 -8.80
N ARG A 21 1.37 -14.61 -9.03
CA ARG A 21 1.97 -15.65 -8.19
C ARG A 21 2.19 -15.15 -6.77
N ASN A 22 2.71 -13.96 -6.61
CA ASN A 22 3.16 -13.45 -5.33
C ASN A 22 2.03 -12.83 -4.50
N VAL A 23 1.00 -12.26 -5.15
CA VAL A 23 0.00 -11.42 -4.48
C VAL A 23 -1.44 -11.79 -4.85
N TRP A 24 -1.81 -11.73 -6.14
CA TRP A 24 -3.21 -11.74 -6.54
C TRP A 24 -3.89 -13.10 -6.43
N SER A 25 -3.13 -14.20 -6.50
CA SER A 25 -3.63 -15.56 -6.29
C SER A 25 -3.62 -15.99 -4.81
N ARG A 26 -3.13 -15.13 -3.91
CA ARG A 26 -2.94 -15.47 -2.50
C ARG A 26 -4.13 -15.02 -1.65
N PRO A 27 -4.89 -15.93 -1.03
CA PRO A 27 -6.01 -15.59 -0.15
C PRO A 27 -5.58 -14.69 1.01
N GLU A 28 -4.39 -14.91 1.56
CA GLU A 28 -3.85 -14.18 2.70
C GLU A 28 -3.70 -12.68 2.40
N THR A 29 -3.38 -12.32 1.15
CA THR A 29 -3.26 -10.91 0.75
C THR A 29 -4.62 -10.24 0.57
N ALA A 30 -5.68 -11.01 0.33
CA ALA A 30 -7.03 -10.49 0.13
C ALA A 30 -7.84 -10.40 1.44
N GLU A 31 -7.35 -10.96 2.54
CA GLU A 31 -8.09 -11.10 3.80
C GLU A 31 -8.64 -9.77 4.32
N TYR A 32 -7.83 -8.73 4.31
CA TYR A 32 -8.21 -7.39 4.79
C TYR A 32 -8.50 -6.39 3.67
N MET A 33 -8.46 -6.84 2.41
CA MET A 33 -8.62 -5.99 1.23
C MET A 33 -10.03 -6.04 0.66
N VAL A 34 -10.39 -5.03 -0.13
CA VAL A 34 -11.69 -4.95 -0.82
C VAL A 34 -11.76 -5.76 -2.12
N TRP A 35 -10.64 -6.27 -2.62
CA TRP A 35 -10.59 -7.07 -3.84
C TRP A 35 -10.69 -8.58 -3.58
N LYS A 36 -11.06 -9.33 -4.61
CA LYS A 36 -11.10 -10.80 -4.59
C LYS A 36 -9.80 -11.39 -5.13
N VAL A 37 -9.48 -12.60 -4.67
CA VAL A 37 -8.41 -13.41 -5.24
C VAL A 37 -8.65 -13.58 -6.75
N THR A 38 -7.59 -13.40 -7.55
CA THR A 38 -7.63 -13.64 -8.98
C THR A 38 -7.54 -15.15 -9.22
N ALA A 39 -8.53 -15.71 -9.92
CA ALA A 39 -8.73 -17.15 -9.99
C ALA A 39 -7.69 -17.86 -10.85
N ASP A 40 -7.31 -17.25 -11.98
CA ASP A 40 -6.48 -17.86 -13.00
C ASP A 40 -5.57 -16.83 -13.70
N GLU A 41 -4.75 -17.32 -14.61
CA GLU A 41 -3.81 -16.50 -15.36
C GLU A 41 -4.50 -15.52 -16.32
N ASP A 42 -5.64 -15.89 -16.91
CA ASP A 42 -6.36 -15.00 -17.83
C ASP A 42 -6.93 -13.81 -17.06
N GLY A 43 -7.51 -14.05 -15.89
CA GLY A 43 -7.91 -12.99 -14.97
C GLY A 43 -6.74 -12.12 -14.52
N ALA A 44 -5.53 -12.69 -14.37
CA ALA A 44 -4.34 -11.93 -14.04
C ALA A 44 -3.87 -11.03 -15.20
N ARG A 45 -3.94 -11.52 -16.45
CA ARG A 45 -3.62 -10.72 -17.65
C ARG A 45 -4.59 -9.55 -17.82
N GLU A 46 -5.87 -9.78 -17.62
CA GLU A 46 -6.86 -8.69 -17.63
C GLU A 46 -6.64 -7.70 -16.49
N ARG A 47 -6.31 -8.21 -15.30
CA ARG A 47 -6.09 -7.37 -14.12
C ARG A 47 -4.87 -6.47 -14.28
N ILE A 48 -3.76 -6.96 -14.86
CA ILE A 48 -2.58 -6.12 -15.08
C ILE A 48 -2.86 -4.99 -16.09
N GLN A 49 -3.65 -5.24 -17.13
CA GLN A 49 -4.05 -4.20 -18.08
C GLN A 49 -4.86 -3.10 -17.41
N ARG A 50 -5.83 -3.49 -16.56
CA ARG A 50 -6.59 -2.51 -15.75
C ARG A 50 -5.70 -1.77 -14.76
N THR A 51 -4.71 -2.44 -14.17
CA THR A 51 -3.75 -1.80 -13.26
C THR A 51 -2.90 -0.77 -13.97
N ILE A 52 -2.40 -1.07 -15.19
CA ILE A 52 -1.64 -0.12 -16.00
C ILE A 52 -2.49 1.10 -16.32
N ALA A 53 -3.70 0.91 -16.84
CA ALA A 53 -4.60 2.01 -17.15
C ALA A 53 -4.96 2.87 -15.91
N TRP A 54 -5.20 2.23 -14.77
CA TRP A 54 -5.45 2.92 -13.50
C TRP A 54 -4.26 3.79 -13.07
N GLN A 55 -3.06 3.26 -13.21
CA GLN A 55 -1.83 3.96 -12.82
C GLN A 55 -1.46 5.15 -13.73
N GLU A 56 -2.10 5.31 -14.89
CA GLU A 56 -1.92 6.50 -15.73
C GLU A 56 -2.48 7.77 -15.09
N THR A 57 -3.53 7.62 -14.28
CA THR A 57 -4.27 8.74 -13.67
C THR A 57 -4.26 8.73 -12.14
N HIS A 58 -3.66 7.74 -11.52
CA HIS A 58 -3.63 7.58 -10.06
C HIS A 58 -2.21 7.36 -9.55
N ASP A 59 -1.96 7.87 -8.36
CA ASP A 59 -0.69 7.69 -7.64
C ASP A 59 -0.63 6.30 -7.00
N ALA A 60 -0.47 5.32 -7.86
CA ALA A 60 -0.39 3.90 -7.49
C ALA A 60 0.77 3.22 -8.22
N TRP A 61 1.38 2.23 -7.56
CA TRP A 61 2.57 1.53 -8.04
C TRP A 61 2.49 0.04 -7.71
N LEU A 62 3.23 -0.77 -8.49
CA LEU A 62 3.67 -2.07 -8.02
C LEU A 62 4.93 -1.90 -7.15
N VAL A 63 5.09 -2.81 -6.20
CA VAL A 63 6.30 -2.96 -5.39
C VAL A 63 7.13 -4.06 -6.01
N TYR A 64 8.36 -3.74 -6.39
CA TYR A 64 9.34 -4.70 -6.90
C TYR A 64 10.42 -4.96 -5.86
N GLU A 65 10.76 -6.23 -5.64
CA GLU A 65 11.95 -6.58 -4.88
C GLU A 65 13.18 -6.37 -5.76
N ARG A 66 14.12 -5.55 -5.31
CA ARG A 66 15.28 -5.16 -6.13
C ARG A 66 16.15 -6.36 -6.51
N GLY A 67 16.35 -7.30 -5.59
CA GLY A 67 17.20 -8.48 -5.82
C GLY A 67 16.70 -9.42 -6.91
N SER A 68 15.39 -9.62 -7.00
CA SER A 68 14.75 -10.52 -7.98
C SER A 68 14.14 -9.81 -9.17
N GLY A 69 13.88 -8.51 -9.07
CA GLY A 69 13.14 -7.73 -10.06
C GLY A 69 11.65 -8.09 -10.15
N GLN A 70 11.15 -8.95 -9.26
CA GLN A 70 9.77 -9.41 -9.30
C GLN A 70 8.81 -8.42 -8.62
N ALA A 71 7.60 -8.30 -9.17
CA ALA A 71 6.50 -7.61 -8.50
C ALA A 71 6.02 -8.46 -7.32
N ILE A 72 6.12 -7.90 -6.11
CA ILE A 72 5.85 -8.56 -4.83
C ILE A 72 4.73 -7.92 -4.02
N GLY A 73 4.18 -6.81 -4.51
CA GLY A 73 3.16 -6.04 -3.83
C GLY A 73 2.64 -4.88 -4.65
N PHE A 74 1.81 -4.08 -4.05
CA PHE A 74 1.37 -2.81 -4.60
C PHE A 74 1.14 -1.80 -3.48
N ALA A 75 1.15 -0.52 -3.84
CA ALA A 75 0.89 0.58 -2.92
C ALA A 75 0.34 1.79 -3.68
N GLY A 76 -0.38 2.66 -2.99
CA GLY A 76 -0.88 3.89 -3.59
C GLY A 76 -1.25 4.94 -2.56
N VAL A 77 -1.45 6.16 -3.05
CA VAL A 77 -1.94 7.30 -2.28
C VAL A 77 -2.92 8.11 -3.12
N GLU A 78 -3.75 8.88 -2.45
CA GLU A 78 -4.61 9.89 -3.08
C GLU A 78 -4.63 11.17 -2.25
N GLU A 79 -4.73 12.32 -2.90
CA GLU A 79 -4.99 13.58 -2.25
C GLU A 79 -6.50 13.67 -2.00
N ILE A 80 -6.90 13.65 -0.72
CA ILE A 80 -8.32 13.67 -0.31
C ILE A 80 -8.84 15.09 -0.07
N GLU A 81 -7.95 16.00 0.31
CA GLU A 81 -8.14 17.44 0.44
C GLU A 81 -6.82 18.14 0.09
N PRO A 82 -6.78 19.44 -0.22
CA PRO A 82 -5.54 20.13 -0.55
C PRO A 82 -4.44 19.89 0.48
N HIS A 83 -3.34 19.27 0.03
CA HIS A 83 -2.17 18.89 0.85
C HIS A 83 -2.42 17.81 1.92
N ILE A 84 -3.56 17.12 1.88
CA ILE A 84 -3.90 16.01 2.77
C ILE A 84 -4.01 14.74 1.95
N TYR A 85 -3.18 13.77 2.27
CA TYR A 85 -3.06 12.50 1.55
C TYR A 85 -3.55 11.33 2.39
N HIS A 86 -4.13 10.35 1.73
CA HIS A 86 -4.54 9.08 2.32
C HIS A 86 -3.96 7.93 1.50
N GLU A 87 -3.46 6.87 2.17
CA GLU A 87 -3.05 5.68 1.46
C GLU A 87 -4.28 4.95 0.89
N THR A 88 -4.15 4.42 -0.31
CA THR A 88 -5.24 3.72 -1.02
C THR A 88 -5.13 2.20 -0.95
N GLY A 89 -4.16 1.69 -0.25
CA GLY A 89 -3.89 0.28 -0.01
C GLY A 89 -2.41 -0.04 -0.14
N ILE A 90 -1.91 -0.85 0.79
CA ILE A 90 -0.59 -1.47 0.76
C ILE A 90 -0.78 -2.97 0.91
N ALA A 91 -0.28 -3.75 -0.02
CA ALA A 91 -0.26 -5.20 0.08
C ALA A 91 1.10 -5.76 -0.35
N LEU A 92 1.55 -6.77 0.36
CA LEU A 92 2.73 -7.59 0.05
C LEU A 92 2.32 -9.05 -0.02
N GLY A 93 2.96 -9.78 -0.91
CA GLY A 93 2.82 -11.23 -0.95
C GLY A 93 3.27 -11.88 0.37
N PRO A 94 2.66 -13.02 0.79
CA PRO A 94 2.95 -13.65 2.08
C PRO A 94 4.43 -13.98 2.30
N ALA A 95 5.16 -14.32 1.25
CA ALA A 95 6.60 -14.63 1.31
C ALA A 95 7.49 -13.39 1.56
N TYR A 96 6.91 -12.19 1.50
CA TYR A 96 7.62 -10.92 1.59
C TYR A 96 7.26 -10.11 2.83
N VAL A 97 6.29 -10.58 3.64
CA VAL A 97 5.99 -9.98 4.93
C VAL A 97 7.06 -10.31 5.96
N GLY A 98 7.22 -9.44 6.97
CA GLY A 98 8.22 -9.64 8.03
C GLY A 98 9.66 -9.26 7.66
N LYS A 99 9.92 -8.84 6.42
CA LYS A 99 11.24 -8.41 5.93
C LYS A 99 11.49 -6.88 6.06
N GLY A 100 10.56 -6.15 6.67
CA GLY A 100 10.66 -4.69 6.79
C GLY A 100 10.21 -3.91 5.54
N TYR A 101 9.78 -4.57 4.48
CA TYR A 101 9.35 -3.93 3.23
C TYR A 101 8.14 -3.02 3.41
N GLY A 102 7.15 -3.42 4.23
CA GLY A 102 5.99 -2.57 4.52
C GLY A 102 6.38 -1.20 5.08
N LYS A 103 7.39 -1.17 5.97
CA LYS A 103 7.91 0.08 6.54
C LYS A 103 8.60 0.95 5.48
N GLN A 104 9.36 0.34 4.57
CA GLN A 104 9.99 1.04 3.46
C GLN A 104 8.94 1.62 2.51
N ILE A 105 7.92 0.83 2.14
CA ILE A 105 6.81 1.29 1.29
C ILE A 105 6.13 2.52 1.91
N LEU A 106 5.69 2.41 3.16
CA LEU A 106 4.95 3.48 3.81
C LEU A 106 5.78 4.77 3.94
N ARG A 107 7.09 4.65 4.17
CA ARG A 107 8.00 5.80 4.17
C ARG A 107 8.11 6.44 2.79
N LEU A 108 8.32 5.64 1.73
CA LEU A 108 8.38 6.14 0.36
C LEU A 108 7.09 6.87 -0.05
N LEU A 109 5.91 6.36 0.35
CA LEU A 109 4.64 7.04 0.10
C LEU A 109 4.57 8.39 0.81
N MET A 110 4.99 8.46 2.08
CA MET A 110 5.01 9.74 2.82
C MET A 110 6.03 10.73 2.22
N GLU A 111 7.22 10.26 1.82
CA GLU A 111 8.23 11.09 1.15
C GLU A 111 7.70 11.62 -0.19
N TYR A 112 7.00 10.80 -0.95
CA TYR A 112 6.32 11.22 -2.18
C TYR A 112 5.31 12.34 -1.89
N CYS A 113 4.44 12.17 -0.89
CA CYS A 113 3.47 13.20 -0.50
C CYS A 113 4.17 14.51 -0.07
N VAL A 114 5.28 14.42 0.67
CA VAL A 114 6.09 15.60 1.03
C VAL A 114 6.61 16.31 -0.22
N SER A 115 7.07 15.57 -1.23
CA SER A 115 7.58 16.15 -2.48
C SER A 115 6.50 16.92 -3.27
N LEU A 116 5.23 16.58 -3.06
CA LEU A 116 4.05 17.28 -3.62
C LEU A 116 3.53 18.41 -2.71
N GLY A 117 4.21 18.72 -1.62
CA GLY A 117 3.77 19.73 -0.66
C GLY A 117 2.76 19.23 0.36
N GLY A 118 2.63 17.92 0.53
CA GLY A 118 1.75 17.29 1.50
C GLY A 118 2.06 17.73 2.94
N GLN A 119 1.03 17.94 3.72
CA GLN A 119 1.09 18.40 5.10
C GLN A 119 0.67 17.36 6.11
N GLU A 120 -0.26 16.51 5.69
CA GLU A 120 -0.82 15.43 6.52
C GLU A 120 -0.91 14.15 5.69
N PHE A 121 -0.68 13.03 6.35
CA PHE A 121 -0.81 11.70 5.77
C PHE A 121 -1.68 10.83 6.67
N TYR A 122 -2.69 10.23 6.07
CA TYR A 122 -3.63 9.31 6.72
C TYR A 122 -3.40 7.88 6.26
N TYR A 123 -3.61 6.97 7.17
CA TYR A 123 -3.50 5.54 6.98
C TYR A 123 -4.66 4.83 7.68
N SER A 124 -5.33 3.93 7.01
CA SER A 124 -6.46 3.21 7.58
C SER A 124 -6.24 1.71 7.56
N THR A 125 -6.66 1.02 8.60
CA THR A 125 -6.58 -0.43 8.67
C THR A 125 -7.72 -1.04 9.46
N ARG A 126 -8.11 -2.27 9.15
CA ARG A 126 -9.06 -3.01 10.00
C ARG A 126 -8.42 -3.29 11.37
N ALA A 127 -9.16 -3.09 12.45
CA ALA A 127 -8.68 -3.28 13.81
C ALA A 127 -8.10 -4.69 14.06
N GLY A 128 -8.61 -5.71 13.36
CA GLY A 128 -8.08 -7.08 13.41
C GLY A 128 -6.74 -7.29 12.71
N ASN A 129 -6.30 -6.34 11.85
CA ASN A 129 -5.02 -6.43 11.15
C ASN A 129 -3.87 -5.90 12.02
N LEU A 130 -3.42 -6.71 12.97
CA LEU A 130 -2.39 -6.34 13.94
C LEU A 130 -1.06 -5.94 13.28
N ALA A 131 -0.70 -6.59 12.18
CA ALA A 131 0.54 -6.27 11.45
C ALA A 131 0.49 -4.87 10.83
N SER A 132 -0.64 -4.50 10.23
CA SER A 132 -0.86 -3.18 9.65
C SER A 132 -0.91 -2.07 10.70
N ARG A 133 -1.51 -2.34 11.87
CA ARG A 133 -1.51 -1.42 13.03
C ARG A 133 -0.08 -1.17 13.55
N ALA A 134 0.69 -2.25 13.74
CA ALA A 134 2.09 -2.14 14.14
C ALA A 134 2.93 -1.39 13.11
N LEU A 135 2.67 -1.58 11.81
CA LEU A 135 3.30 -0.85 10.73
C LEU A 135 3.05 0.66 10.86
N ALA A 136 1.80 1.08 11.02
CA ALA A 136 1.44 2.49 11.18
C ALA A 136 2.22 3.14 12.32
N VAL A 137 2.18 2.53 13.52
CA VAL A 137 2.88 3.03 14.71
C VAL A 137 4.40 3.08 14.48
N SER A 138 4.99 2.05 13.87
CA SER A 138 6.44 1.98 13.61
C SER A 138 6.93 3.05 12.63
N CYS A 139 6.03 3.60 11.82
CA CYS A 139 6.30 4.71 10.90
C CYS A 139 5.95 6.08 11.49
N GLY A 140 5.63 6.15 12.79
CA GLY A 140 5.35 7.41 13.48
C GLY A 140 3.96 7.98 13.21
N LEU A 141 3.02 7.16 12.73
CA LEU A 141 1.63 7.56 12.67
C LEU A 141 0.96 7.34 14.03
N THR A 142 0.05 8.22 14.40
CA THR A 142 -0.69 8.18 15.66
C THR A 142 -2.15 7.86 15.41
N PHE A 143 -2.72 7.01 16.25
CA PHE A 143 -4.14 6.68 16.21
C PHE A 143 -4.99 7.95 16.42
N GLN A 144 -6.04 8.10 15.61
CA GLN A 144 -6.97 9.22 15.67
C GLN A 144 -8.33 8.78 16.20
N HIS A 145 -8.95 7.85 15.51
CA HIS A 145 -10.27 7.32 15.87
C HIS A 145 -10.50 5.96 15.19
N SER A 146 -11.56 5.29 15.58
CA SER A 146 -12.10 4.17 14.83
C SER A 146 -13.54 4.45 14.39
N GLU A 147 -13.95 3.77 13.32
CA GLU A 147 -15.30 3.84 12.77
C GLU A 147 -15.78 2.46 12.31
N GLN A 148 -17.09 2.23 12.35
CA GLN A 148 -17.67 1.01 11.82
C GLN A 148 -17.90 1.14 10.32
N LYS A 149 -17.46 0.13 9.58
CA LYS A 149 -17.69 -0.01 8.14
C LYS A 149 -18.34 -1.35 7.84
N THR A 150 -19.07 -1.41 6.73
CA THR A 150 -19.65 -2.67 6.24
C THR A 150 -18.81 -3.18 5.08
N ASP A 151 -18.34 -4.41 5.20
CA ASP A 151 -17.66 -5.09 4.09
C ASP A 151 -18.68 -5.39 2.99
N ARG A 152 -18.50 -4.75 1.84
CA ARG A 152 -19.42 -4.84 0.70
C ARG A 152 -19.55 -6.24 0.10
N ARG A 153 -18.56 -7.12 0.34
CA ARG A 153 -18.55 -8.50 -0.18
C ARG A 153 -19.31 -9.46 0.71
N SER A 154 -19.17 -9.29 2.03
CA SER A 154 -19.72 -10.23 3.02
C SER A 154 -20.93 -9.66 3.78
N GLY A 155 -21.17 -8.36 3.71
CA GLY A 155 -22.16 -7.65 4.53
C GLY A 155 -21.78 -7.55 6.01
N LYS A 156 -20.61 -8.04 6.40
CA LYS A 156 -20.16 -8.01 7.81
C LYS A 156 -19.67 -6.63 8.20
N ILE A 157 -20.02 -6.23 9.41
CA ILE A 157 -19.49 -5.01 10.03
C ILE A 157 -18.09 -5.30 10.54
N TYR A 158 -17.17 -4.35 10.31
CA TYR A 158 -15.82 -4.36 10.86
C TYR A 158 -15.45 -2.97 11.38
N GLU A 159 -14.52 -2.92 12.31
CA GLU A 159 -13.94 -1.70 12.82
C GLU A 159 -12.74 -1.30 11.96
N LEU A 160 -12.75 -0.06 11.45
CA LEU A 160 -11.65 0.56 10.74
C LEU A 160 -10.98 1.56 11.68
N GLU A 161 -9.68 1.41 11.89
CA GLU A 161 -8.86 2.36 12.63
C GLU A 161 -8.18 3.33 11.67
N VAL A 162 -8.18 4.61 12.03
CA VAL A 162 -7.56 5.69 11.27
C VAL A 162 -6.36 6.22 12.04
N TYR A 163 -5.22 6.31 11.37
CA TYR A 163 -3.96 6.83 11.87
C TYR A 163 -3.53 8.04 11.04
N LYS A 164 -2.79 8.96 11.65
CA LYS A 164 -2.33 10.20 11.01
C LYS A 164 -0.88 10.51 11.36
N ARG A 165 -0.19 11.13 10.41
CA ARG A 165 1.10 11.77 10.63
C ARG A 165 1.11 13.17 10.00
N ASN A 166 1.62 14.16 10.74
CA ASN A 166 1.93 15.46 10.19
C ASN A 166 3.28 15.38 9.46
N LEU A 167 3.28 15.77 8.18
CA LEU A 167 4.45 15.71 7.31
C LEU A 167 5.34 16.96 7.42
N LYS A 168 4.79 18.10 7.85
CA LYS A 168 5.51 19.38 7.95
C LYS A 168 6.71 19.39 8.91
N ASN A 169 6.76 18.47 9.87
CA ASN A 169 7.84 18.43 10.87
C ASN A 169 9.08 17.63 10.43
N SER A 170 9.13 17.17 9.19
CA SER A 170 10.30 16.47 8.64
C SER A 170 11.37 17.40 8.09
N GLY A 171 11.19 18.73 8.22
CA GLY A 171 12.03 19.79 7.65
C GLY A 171 13.11 20.34 8.59
N SER A 172 13.55 19.62 9.61
CA SER A 172 14.69 20.00 10.45
C SER A 172 15.46 18.77 10.88
N GLY A 173 16.35 18.32 10.02
CA GLY A 173 17.43 17.42 10.38
C GLY A 173 17.05 16.07 10.92
N MET A 174 16.82 15.11 10.03
CA MET A 174 17.31 13.75 10.26
C MET A 174 17.29 12.97 8.95
N LEU A 175 18.46 12.79 8.37
CA LEU A 175 18.79 11.68 7.52
C LEU A 175 18.41 10.41 8.29
N PHE A 176 17.47 9.65 7.75
CA PHE A 176 17.08 8.37 8.30
C PHE A 176 18.17 7.35 7.97
N PHE A 177 18.97 6.99 8.93
CA PHE A 177 19.82 5.80 8.93
C PHE A 177 19.00 4.59 9.31
#